data_a671896dfb486fe21ce06a531b388f43
#
_entry.id   a671896dfb486fe21ce06a531b388f43
#
_cell.length_a   1.000
_cell.length_b   1.000
_cell.length_c   1.000
_cell.angle_alpha   90.00
_cell.angle_beta   90.00
_cell.angle_gamma   90.00
#
_symmetry.space_group_name_H-M   'P 1'
#
loop_
_entity.id
_entity.type
_entity.pdbx_description
1 polymer ?
#
loop_
_entity_poly.entity_id
_entity_poly.type
_entity_poly.pdbx_seq_one_letter_code
_entity_poly.pdbx_strand_id
1 'polypeptide(L)'
;FMRTYTWVMNSTINGYMFSDESTKNCADLAAWAENAYISGWGFKSGAIGNRDDVDRIRYCDNAGLMLGYLNYNPDEKSFGNQFQTLVFTEQGSLDTMPEVAGIGLFDGSQHGIYVGDGEVIYCSESAGYVTKDLVSNGGWVSWCTYEGVDYPQEVQDKIDENGGDSE
;
A
#
# COMPACT_ATOMS: atom_id res chain seq x y z
N PHE A 1 3.18 13.22 -15.09
CA PHE A 1 3.90 13.44 -15.04
C PHE A 1 4.25 13.81 -15.13
N MET A 2 4.12 13.51 -15.21
CA MET A 2 4.77 13.65 -15.27
C MET A 2 5.46 13.99 -14.95
N ARG A 3 5.40 13.57 -14.74
CA ARG A 3 6.25 13.81 -14.33
C ARG A 3 6.85 14.35 -14.77
N THR A 4 6.97 14.23 -15.16
CA THR A 4 7.70 14.48 -15.56
C THR A 4 8.21 14.45 -15.99
N TYR A 5 8.34 14.21 -16.42
CA TYR A 5 9.03 13.87 -16.82
C TYR A 5 9.60 14.17 -17.31
N THR A 6 9.55 14.13 -17.47
CA THR A 6 10.23 14.13 -17.91
C THR A 6 10.84 13.70 -18.26
N TRP A 7 11.02 13.38 -18.69
CA TRP A 7 11.53 12.69 -18.95
C TRP A 7 12.04 12.58 -19.21
N VAL A 8 11.99 12.46 -19.31
CA VAL A 8 12.49 12.08 -19.52
C VAL A 8 13.09 11.68 -19.84
N MET A 9 13.21 11.48 -20.11
CA MET A 9 13.63 11.00 -20.30
C MET A 9 14.44 10.46 -20.27
N ASN A 10 14.63 10.01 -20.31
CA ASN A 10 15.21 9.33 -20.07
C ASN A 10 15.38 8.35 -20.00
N SER A 11 15.24 8.05 -19.67
CA SER A 11 15.24 6.89 -19.68
C SER A 11 14.34 6.29 -20.11
N THR A 12 13.95 6.31 -20.62
CA THR A 12 13.04 5.82 -20.79
C THR A 12 13.11 4.75 -21.13
N ILE A 13 13.01 4.21 -21.20
CA ILE A 13 12.98 3.27 -21.45
C ILE A 13 12.07 2.76 -21.99
N ASN A 14 11.78 2.48 -22.82
CA ASN A 14 10.68 2.14 -23.22
C ASN A 14 9.69 3.15 -22.95
N GLY A 15 9.84 4.29 -23.09
CA GLY A 15 8.92 5.32 -22.92
C GLY A 15 8.45 5.49 -21.52
N TYR A 16 8.74 4.61 -20.72
CA TYR A 16 8.32 4.69 -19.35
C TYR A 16 9.47 5.24 -18.55
N MET A 17 9.24 6.39 -18.01
CA MET A 17 10.27 7.02 -17.25
C MET A 17 9.97 6.88 -15.82
N PHE A 18 10.80 6.16 -15.14
CA PHE A 18 10.76 6.22 -13.69
C PHE A 18 11.51 7.44 -13.26
N SER A 19 11.06 8.06 -12.23
CA SER A 19 11.91 9.02 -11.57
C SER A 19 13.10 8.25 -11.05
N ASP A 20 14.23 8.93 -10.96
CA ASP A 20 15.42 8.27 -10.56
C ASP A 20 15.30 7.63 -9.25
N GLU A 21 14.60 8.23 -8.35
CA GLU A 21 14.56 7.75 -7.01
C GLU A 21 13.61 6.61 -6.81
N SER A 22 13.01 6.08 -7.83
CA SER A 22 12.07 5.00 -7.66
C SER A 22 11.04 5.34 -6.60
N THR A 23 10.40 6.47 -6.78
CA THR A 23 9.48 6.95 -5.78
C THR A 23 8.36 5.95 -5.55
N LYS A 24 8.12 5.61 -4.29
CA LYS A 24 7.01 4.76 -3.93
C LYS A 24 5.71 5.54 -4.13
N ASN A 25 4.70 4.87 -4.66
CA ASN A 25 3.45 5.56 -4.94
C ASN A 25 2.26 4.65 -4.69
N CYS A 26 1.08 5.25 -4.62
CA CYS A 26 -0.11 4.52 -4.22
C CYS A 26 -0.52 3.46 -5.24
N ALA A 27 -0.35 3.73 -6.52
CA ALA A 27 -0.71 2.76 -7.55
C ALA A 27 0.17 1.51 -7.43
N ASP A 28 1.45 1.69 -7.18
CA ASP A 28 2.35 0.57 -7.01
C ASP A 28 2.06 -0.18 -5.72
N LEU A 29 1.68 0.53 -4.66
CA LEU A 29 1.31 -0.13 -3.41
C LEU A 29 0.09 -1.01 -3.62
N ALA A 30 -0.91 -0.51 -4.34
CA ALA A 30 -2.08 -1.31 -4.66
C ALA A 30 -1.69 -2.54 -5.49
N ALA A 31 -0.80 -2.35 -6.47
CA ALA A 31 -0.34 -3.46 -7.30
C ALA A 31 0.43 -4.49 -6.48
N TRP A 32 1.21 -4.03 -5.52
CA TRP A 32 1.92 -4.92 -4.60
C TRP A 32 0.94 -5.79 -3.83
N ALA A 33 -0.13 -5.17 -3.31
CA ALA A 33 -1.15 -5.91 -2.56
C ALA A 33 -1.88 -6.91 -3.46
N GLU A 34 -2.21 -6.50 -4.69
CA GLU A 34 -2.85 -7.41 -5.64
C GLU A 34 -1.95 -8.61 -5.95
N ASN A 35 -0.66 -8.35 -6.12
CA ASN A 35 0.28 -9.43 -6.38
C ASN A 35 0.37 -10.39 -5.19
N ALA A 36 0.37 -9.85 -3.98
CA ALA A 36 0.43 -10.69 -2.79
C ALA A 36 -0.82 -11.58 -2.70
N TYR A 37 -1.97 -11.02 -3.04
CA TYR A 37 -3.21 -11.77 -3.03
C TYR A 37 -3.20 -12.87 -4.09
N ILE A 38 -2.86 -12.51 -5.32
CA ILE A 38 -2.86 -13.47 -6.44
C ILE A 38 -1.84 -14.56 -6.21
N SER A 39 -0.69 -14.22 -5.63
CA SER A 39 0.38 -15.18 -5.41
C SER A 39 0.19 -16.02 -4.16
N GLY A 40 -0.85 -15.74 -3.38
CA GLY A 40 -1.17 -16.58 -2.24
C GLY A 40 -0.21 -16.46 -1.08
N TRP A 41 0.24 -15.23 -0.77
CA TRP A 41 1.11 -15.02 0.39
C TRP A 41 0.39 -15.44 1.65
N GLY A 42 1.11 -16.09 2.55
CA GLY A 42 0.56 -16.53 3.81
C GLY A 42 0.76 -15.54 4.93
N PHE A 43 0.16 -15.83 6.08
CA PHE A 43 0.32 -15.02 7.27
C PHE A 43 1.41 -15.60 8.16
N LYS A 44 2.32 -14.75 8.60
CA LYS A 44 3.32 -15.12 9.60
C LYS A 44 3.71 -13.83 10.34
N SER A 45 3.56 -13.86 11.65
CA SER A 45 3.82 -12.69 12.48
C SER A 45 5.24 -12.18 12.26
N GLY A 46 5.38 -10.88 12.04
CA GLY A 46 6.67 -10.24 11.82
C GLY A 46 7.21 -10.30 10.40
N ALA A 47 6.52 -11.01 9.51
CA ALA A 47 6.99 -11.12 8.12
C ALA A 47 6.52 -9.92 7.31
N ILE A 48 7.33 -9.54 6.32
CA ILE A 48 7.04 -8.37 5.50
C ILE A 48 7.07 -8.69 4.00
N GLY A 49 6.82 -9.95 3.64
CA GLY A 49 6.83 -10.37 2.25
C GLY A 49 8.04 -11.25 1.92
N ASN A 50 8.84 -11.55 2.90
CA ASN A 50 10.01 -12.40 2.71
C ASN A 50 9.58 -13.82 2.34
N ARG A 51 10.40 -14.47 1.51
CA ARG A 51 10.15 -15.85 1.14
C ARG A 51 10.71 -16.75 2.22
N ASP A 52 9.90 -17.71 2.62
CA ASP A 52 10.36 -18.71 3.59
C ASP A 52 11.34 -19.66 2.91
N ASP A 53 12.41 -20.00 3.61
CA ASP A 53 13.47 -20.83 3.03
C ASP A 53 13.05 -22.29 2.84
N VAL A 54 12.06 -22.74 3.60
CA VAL A 54 11.66 -24.14 3.57
C VAL A 54 10.58 -24.37 2.52
N ASP A 55 9.45 -23.66 2.62
CA ASP A 55 8.34 -23.92 1.72
C ASP A 55 8.32 -22.99 0.52
N ARG A 56 9.20 -22.00 0.49
CA ARG A 56 9.36 -21.06 -0.62
C ARG A 56 8.16 -20.15 -0.85
N ILE A 57 7.27 -20.08 0.10
CA ILE A 57 6.11 -19.20 0.05
C ILE A 57 6.47 -17.87 0.71
N ARG A 58 5.94 -16.79 0.19
CA ARG A 58 6.13 -15.49 0.83
C ARG A 58 5.07 -15.30 1.91
N TYR A 59 5.48 -14.68 3.00
CA TYR A 59 4.60 -14.42 4.14
C TYR A 59 4.66 -12.96 4.52
N CYS A 60 3.56 -12.47 5.06
CA CYS A 60 3.54 -11.14 5.68
C CYS A 60 2.59 -11.20 6.85
N ASP A 61 2.69 -10.25 7.76
CA ASP A 61 1.62 -10.08 8.73
C ASP A 61 0.79 -8.87 8.29
N ASN A 62 -0.06 -8.40 9.17
CA ASN A 62 -1.01 -7.37 8.80
C ASN A 62 -0.33 -6.08 8.34
N ALA A 63 0.50 -5.49 9.19
CA ALA A 63 1.26 -4.29 8.82
C ALA A 63 2.37 -4.64 7.84
N GLY A 64 2.84 -5.87 7.89
CA GLY A 64 3.95 -6.33 7.06
C GLY A 64 3.65 -6.29 5.57
N LEU A 65 2.38 -6.39 5.20
CA LEU A 65 2.01 -6.27 3.79
C LEU A 65 2.45 -4.91 3.25
N MET A 66 2.19 -3.84 3.97
CA MET A 66 2.57 -2.50 3.57
C MET A 66 4.05 -2.23 3.80
N LEU A 67 4.56 -2.67 4.94
CA LEU A 67 5.98 -2.49 5.24
C LEU A 67 6.87 -3.17 4.21
N GLY A 68 6.39 -4.30 3.68
CA GLY A 68 7.13 -4.98 2.63
C GLY A 68 7.32 -4.10 1.41
N TYR A 69 6.25 -3.45 0.99
CA TYR A 69 6.36 -2.55 -0.16
C TYR A 69 7.35 -1.41 0.13
N LEU A 70 7.24 -0.81 1.31
CA LEU A 70 8.06 0.34 1.64
C LEU A 70 9.53 -0.02 1.76
N ASN A 71 9.84 -1.27 2.09
CA ASN A 71 11.22 -1.71 2.28
C ASN A 71 11.81 -2.43 1.09
N TYR A 72 10.99 -2.83 0.11
CA TYR A 72 11.49 -3.60 -1.01
C TYR A 72 12.24 -2.69 -1.98
N ASN A 73 13.42 -3.13 -2.38
CA ASN A 73 14.21 -2.45 -3.41
C ASN A 73 14.14 -3.31 -4.67
N PRO A 74 13.41 -2.87 -5.70
CA PRO A 74 13.27 -3.68 -6.90
C PRO A 74 14.58 -3.87 -7.66
N ASP A 75 15.50 -2.91 -7.55
CA ASP A 75 16.79 -3.02 -8.24
C ASP A 75 17.65 -4.12 -7.64
N GLU A 76 17.64 -4.24 -6.33
CA GLU A 76 18.41 -5.26 -5.63
C GLU A 76 17.59 -6.52 -5.38
N LYS A 77 16.30 -6.45 -5.64
CA LYS A 77 15.38 -7.56 -5.41
C LYS A 77 15.48 -8.06 -3.97
N SER A 78 15.56 -7.13 -3.06
CA SER A 78 15.78 -7.44 -1.66
C SER A 78 15.00 -6.48 -0.78
N PHE A 79 14.83 -6.87 0.46
CA PHE A 79 14.24 -6.02 1.48
C PHE A 79 15.40 -5.38 2.24
N GLY A 80 15.36 -4.07 2.33
CA GLY A 80 16.39 -3.35 3.05
C GLY A 80 16.15 -3.37 4.55
N ASN A 81 16.58 -2.31 5.22
CA ASN A 81 16.34 -2.20 6.65
C ASN A 81 14.85 -2.12 6.89
N GLN A 82 14.38 -2.94 7.80
CA GLN A 82 12.95 -3.03 8.06
C GLN A 82 12.51 -1.91 8.98
N PHE A 83 11.40 -1.29 8.62
CA PHE A 83 10.75 -0.35 9.51
C PHE A 83 10.02 -1.13 10.58
N GLN A 84 10.05 -0.63 11.78
CA GLN A 84 9.41 -1.30 12.89
C GLN A 84 7.92 -1.02 12.95
N THR A 85 7.48 0.13 12.43
CA THR A 85 6.08 0.52 12.45
C THR A 85 5.73 1.29 11.19
N LEU A 86 4.44 1.21 10.84
CA LEU A 86 3.91 2.06 9.77
C LEU A 86 3.72 3.46 10.30
N VAL A 87 4.01 4.44 9.47
CA VAL A 87 3.83 5.84 9.82
C VAL A 87 2.78 6.43 8.90
N PHE A 88 1.72 6.98 9.48
CA PHE A 88 0.62 7.58 8.74
C PHE A 88 0.84 9.07 8.63
N THR A 89 0.58 9.62 7.44
CA THR A 89 0.74 11.06 7.24
C THR A 89 -0.59 11.80 7.31
N GLU A 90 -1.68 11.15 6.89
CA GLU A 90 -3.03 11.71 7.01
C GLU A 90 -4.00 10.61 7.34
N GLN A 91 -5.08 10.97 8.00
CA GLN A 91 -6.10 10.01 8.39
C GLN A 91 -7.47 10.69 8.36
N GLY A 92 -8.50 9.88 8.19
CA GLY A 92 -9.86 10.37 8.25
C GLY A 92 -10.83 9.22 8.45
N SER A 93 -12.09 9.57 8.70
CA SER A 93 -13.13 8.54 8.83
C SER A 93 -13.45 7.95 7.47
N LEU A 94 -13.92 6.73 7.46
CA LEU A 94 -14.12 5.98 6.23
C LEU A 94 -15.01 6.71 5.23
N ASP A 95 -16.04 7.41 5.73
CA ASP A 95 -16.97 8.10 4.86
C ASP A 95 -16.35 9.28 4.12
N THR A 96 -15.16 9.70 4.49
CA THR A 96 -14.44 10.76 3.78
C THR A 96 -13.29 10.23 2.94
N MET A 97 -13.23 8.92 2.74
CA MET A 97 -12.10 8.29 2.06
C MET A 97 -11.98 8.76 0.60
N PRO A 98 -10.79 9.19 0.18
CA PRO A 98 -10.54 9.35 -1.26
C PRO A 98 -10.56 7.98 -1.91
N GLU A 99 -11.29 7.84 -3.01
CA GLU A 99 -11.41 6.54 -3.67
C GLU A 99 -10.26 6.34 -4.65
N VAL A 100 -9.07 6.21 -4.10
CA VAL A 100 -7.85 6.06 -4.86
C VAL A 100 -7.15 4.80 -4.38
N ALA A 101 -6.82 3.92 -5.30
CA ALA A 101 -6.13 2.67 -4.95
C ALA A 101 -4.80 3.00 -4.29
N GLY A 102 -4.50 2.32 -3.19
CA GLY A 102 -3.29 2.56 -2.41
C GLY A 102 -3.55 3.31 -1.11
N ILE A 103 -4.78 3.75 -0.89
CA ILE A 103 -5.17 4.31 0.41
C ILE A 103 -5.20 3.18 1.43
N GLY A 104 -4.71 3.45 2.64
CA GLY A 104 -4.76 2.48 3.71
C GLY A 104 -6.09 2.50 4.43
N LEU A 105 -6.51 1.36 4.93
CA LEU A 105 -7.73 1.23 5.71
C LEU A 105 -7.40 0.61 7.07
N PHE A 106 -8.19 0.96 8.06
CA PHE A 106 -7.96 0.48 9.42
C PHE A 106 -9.30 0.19 10.07
N ASP A 107 -9.38 -0.92 10.80
CA ASP A 107 -10.64 -1.32 11.45
C ASP A 107 -10.55 -1.28 12.98
N GLY A 108 -9.47 -0.74 13.52
CA GLY A 108 -9.22 -0.71 14.95
C GLY A 108 -8.16 -1.70 15.39
N SER A 109 -7.89 -2.69 14.56
CA SER A 109 -6.84 -3.67 14.86
C SER A 109 -6.08 -4.10 13.61
N GLN A 110 -6.72 -4.06 12.44
CA GLN A 110 -6.11 -4.51 11.20
C GLN A 110 -5.96 -3.39 10.21
N HIS A 111 -4.90 -3.49 9.40
CA HIS A 111 -4.66 -2.58 8.28
C HIS A 111 -4.96 -3.30 6.99
N GLY A 112 -5.46 -2.58 6.00
CA GLY A 112 -5.67 -3.09 4.67
C GLY A 112 -5.32 -2.03 3.65
N ILE A 113 -5.30 -2.44 2.38
CA ILE A 113 -5.04 -1.53 1.26
C ILE A 113 -6.27 -1.50 0.39
N TYR A 114 -6.83 -0.31 0.20
CA TYR A 114 -7.91 -0.12 -0.76
C TYR A 114 -7.33 -0.30 -2.16
N VAL A 115 -7.94 -1.15 -2.96
CA VAL A 115 -7.39 -1.43 -4.28
C VAL A 115 -8.33 -0.99 -5.40
N GLY A 116 -9.34 -0.21 -5.08
CA GLY A 116 -10.30 0.29 -6.08
C GLY A 116 -11.55 -0.57 -6.10
N ASP A 117 -12.57 -0.06 -6.75
CA ASP A 117 -13.83 -0.79 -6.98
C ASP A 117 -14.48 -1.29 -5.69
N GLY A 118 -14.26 -0.58 -4.60
CA GLY A 118 -14.87 -0.95 -3.33
C GLY A 118 -14.21 -2.14 -2.64
N GLU A 119 -13.00 -2.51 -3.04
CA GLU A 119 -12.34 -3.70 -2.51
C GLU A 119 -11.11 -3.36 -1.68
N VAL A 120 -10.82 -4.22 -0.72
CA VAL A 120 -9.69 -4.07 0.17
C VAL A 120 -8.91 -5.39 0.20
N ILE A 121 -7.59 -5.28 0.28
CA ILE A 121 -6.71 -6.45 0.44
C ILE A 121 -5.98 -6.30 1.78
N TYR A 122 -5.94 -7.36 2.54
CA TYR A 122 -5.28 -7.36 3.83
C TYR A 122 -4.78 -8.77 4.15
N CYS A 123 -3.77 -8.86 5.01
CA CYS A 123 -3.25 -10.15 5.41
C CYS A 123 -4.00 -10.59 6.67
N SER A 124 -4.81 -11.61 6.55
CA SER A 124 -5.71 -12.05 7.61
C SER A 124 -5.06 -13.12 8.47
N GLU A 125 -4.92 -12.83 9.76
CA GLU A 125 -4.40 -13.82 10.70
C GLU A 125 -5.35 -15.00 10.80
N SER A 126 -6.65 -14.72 10.88
CA SER A 126 -7.63 -15.79 11.06
C SER A 126 -7.74 -16.68 9.83
N ALA A 127 -7.61 -16.10 8.64
CA ALA A 127 -7.62 -16.90 7.42
C ALA A 127 -6.28 -17.57 7.17
N GLY A 128 -5.20 -16.93 7.59
CA GLY A 128 -3.86 -17.48 7.40
C GLY A 128 -3.18 -17.03 6.12
N TYR A 129 -3.77 -16.06 5.40
CA TYR A 129 -3.22 -15.63 4.11
C TYR A 129 -3.78 -14.27 3.73
N VAL A 130 -3.21 -13.70 2.65
CA VAL A 130 -3.67 -12.43 2.12
C VAL A 130 -5.04 -12.62 1.48
N THR A 131 -5.97 -11.76 1.88
CA THR A 131 -7.38 -11.89 1.56
C THR A 131 -7.86 -10.62 0.84
N LYS A 132 -8.81 -10.78 -0.07
CA LYS A 132 -9.44 -9.66 -0.76
C LYS A 132 -10.95 -9.73 -0.51
N ASP A 133 -11.55 -8.59 -0.17
CA ASP A 133 -12.98 -8.56 0.14
C ASP A 133 -13.52 -7.18 -0.16
N LEU A 134 -14.82 -7.05 -0.14
CA LEU A 134 -15.44 -5.74 -0.25
C LEU A 134 -15.21 -4.96 1.04
N VAL A 135 -14.95 -3.66 0.89
CA VAL A 135 -14.79 -2.80 2.05
C VAL A 135 -16.04 -2.85 2.91
N SER A 136 -17.22 -2.90 2.27
CA SER A 136 -18.49 -2.91 2.98
C SER A 136 -18.73 -4.18 3.79
N ASN A 137 -17.99 -5.23 3.52
CA ASN A 137 -18.14 -6.49 4.27
C ASN A 137 -17.34 -6.50 5.57
N GLY A 138 -16.39 -5.58 5.73
CA GLY A 138 -15.55 -5.56 6.92
C GLY A 138 -15.95 -4.45 7.86
N GLY A 139 -15.23 -4.38 8.98
CA GLY A 139 -15.47 -3.34 9.97
C GLY A 139 -14.54 -2.14 9.83
N TRP A 140 -14.16 -1.82 8.61
CA TRP A 140 -13.23 -0.71 8.36
C TRP A 140 -13.88 0.60 8.81
N VAL A 141 -13.10 1.42 9.51
CA VAL A 141 -13.66 2.64 10.10
C VAL A 141 -12.90 3.90 9.70
N SER A 142 -11.65 3.76 9.27
CA SER A 142 -10.85 4.94 8.92
C SER A 142 -9.95 4.63 7.75
N TRP A 143 -9.46 5.71 7.12
CA TRP A 143 -8.49 5.61 6.04
C TRP A 143 -7.24 6.38 6.42
N CYS A 144 -6.15 6.10 5.72
CA CYS A 144 -4.89 6.79 5.97
C CYS A 144 -4.04 6.81 4.71
N THR A 145 -3.06 7.72 4.71
CA THR A 145 -1.97 7.69 3.75
C THR A 145 -0.71 7.33 4.50
N TYR A 146 0.25 6.74 3.81
CA TYR A 146 1.48 6.26 4.46
C TYR A 146 2.64 7.17 4.12
N GLU A 147 3.51 7.39 5.09
CA GLU A 147 4.74 8.13 4.86
C GLU A 147 5.58 7.38 3.84
N GLY A 148 6.18 8.12 2.92
CA GLY A 148 7.02 7.53 1.91
C GLY A 148 6.29 7.11 0.65
N VAL A 149 4.98 7.28 0.60
CA VAL A 149 4.17 6.92 -0.56
C VAL A 149 3.58 8.20 -1.15
N ASP A 150 3.73 8.37 -2.46
CA ASP A 150 3.17 9.52 -3.16
C ASP A 150 1.72 9.26 -3.52
N TYR A 151 0.89 10.26 -3.31
CA TYR A 151 -0.52 10.21 -3.63
C TYR A 151 -0.87 11.32 -4.62
N PRO A 152 -1.87 11.11 -5.49
CA PRO A 152 -2.22 12.13 -6.48
C PRO A 152 -2.94 13.31 -5.85
N GLN A 153 -3.06 14.37 -6.63
CA GLN A 153 -3.64 15.61 -6.16
C GLN A 153 -5.06 15.44 -5.64
N GLU A 154 -5.82 14.51 -6.21
CA GLU A 154 -7.19 14.31 -5.74
C GLU A 154 -7.24 13.83 -4.29
N VAL A 155 -6.23 13.11 -3.84
CA VAL A 155 -6.14 12.72 -2.43
C VAL A 155 -5.84 13.95 -1.59
N GLN A 156 -4.90 14.79 -2.04
CA GLN A 156 -4.56 16.00 -1.33
C GLN A 156 -5.77 16.95 -1.25
N ASP A 157 -6.54 17.03 -2.32
CA ASP A 157 -7.75 17.85 -2.34
C ASP A 157 -8.74 17.37 -1.29
N LYS A 158 -8.88 16.06 -1.13
CA LYS A 158 -9.77 15.51 -0.12
C LYS A 158 -9.26 15.80 1.29
N ILE A 159 -7.95 15.74 1.49
CA ILE A 159 -7.37 16.08 2.77
C ILE A 159 -7.65 17.54 3.10
N ASP A 160 -7.44 18.43 2.15
CA ASP A 160 -7.65 19.85 2.35
C ASP A 160 -9.12 20.16 2.64
N GLU A 161 -10.02 19.48 1.91
CA GLU A 161 -11.45 19.66 2.10
C GLU A 161 -11.87 19.23 3.50
N ASN A 162 -11.40 18.08 3.94
CA ASN A 162 -11.74 17.55 5.26
C ASN A 162 -11.13 18.41 6.37
N GLY A 163 -9.92 18.88 6.15
CA GLY A 163 -9.27 19.76 7.12
C GLY A 163 -10.01 21.06 7.28
N GLY A 164 -10.53 21.61 6.18
CA GLY A 164 -11.33 22.81 6.24
C GLY A 164 -12.61 22.61 7.03
N ASP A 165 -13.19 21.43 6.90
CA ASP A 165 -14.44 21.13 7.59
C ASP A 165 -14.24 21.01 9.09
N SER A 166 -13.06 20.63 9.52
CA SER A 166 -12.83 20.42 10.94
C SER A 166 -12.69 21.71 11.71
N GLU A 167 -12.70 22.84 11.01
CA GLU A 167 -12.66 24.11 11.69
C GLU A 167 -13.98 24.39 12.35
#